data_e8611558fd1a5d104e0b498be8b30d22
#
_entry.id   e8611558fd1a5d104e0b498be8b30d22
#
_cell.length_a   1.000
_cell.length_b   1.000
_cell.length_c   1.000
_cell.angle_alpha   90.00
_cell.angle_beta   90.00
_cell.angle_gamma   90.00
#
_symmetry.space_group_name_H-M   'P 1'
#
loop_
_entity.id
_entity.type
_entity.pdbx_description
1 polymer ?
#
loop_
_entity_poly.entity_id
_entity_poly.type
_entity_poly.pdbx_seq_one_letter_code
_entity_poly.pdbx_strand_id
1 'polypeptide(L)'
;MLCIISYIKVIIAPKDEKNMGNNIDFTVDYKKLDILEEYNTKDIKYPLILSIPHSGTVFPEEFLRAVVPDVMTLRKNEDIFMKELLEPAYKQDEIATLSLNIARAFIDVNRAKVEIDPSMFYNYPKDELGLNQQRSRFGLGIIHKVTADSEPIYAGPISYKEVEQRIKKIYDVYHNRLKKLTTAAAEKFGFCLVLDCHSMPSKICSIISENPRIDICLGNLFEQSCPNKISFFVENEFSKREYYVAKNRPYSGAFITFNYCEPRKKIHTLQLEVNREIYADEKLLRKSDKFQQVSYDVSKVITSLAHFLLDF
;
A
#
# COMPACT_ATOMS: atom_id res chain seq x y z
N MET A 1 27.69 13.11 -8.98
CA MET A 1 27.86 11.66 -9.15
C MET A 1 28.65 11.16 -7.96
N LEU A 2 27.97 10.83 -6.84
CA LEU A 2 28.52 10.20 -5.61
C LEU A 2 27.59 10.55 -4.44
N CYS A 3 26.42 9.92 -4.34
CA CYS A 3 25.60 9.93 -3.11
C CYS A 3 24.37 9.01 -3.18
N ILE A 4 24.49 7.77 -3.66
CA ILE A 4 23.39 6.77 -3.63
C ILE A 4 23.89 5.36 -3.27
N ILE A 5 25.07 5.19 -2.70
CA ILE A 5 25.59 3.85 -2.37
C ILE A 5 25.94 3.73 -0.88
N SER A 6 25.04 4.06 0.02
CA SER A 6 25.36 3.88 1.45
C SER A 6 24.27 3.20 2.29
N TYR A 7 23.32 2.46 1.70
CA TYR A 7 22.29 1.77 2.51
C TYR A 7 22.04 0.29 2.18
N ILE A 8 22.90 -0.39 1.44
CA ILE A 8 22.78 -1.86 1.27
C ILE A 8 24.13 -2.50 1.52
N LYS A 9 24.52 -2.63 2.80
CA LYS A 9 25.44 -3.67 3.25
C LYS A 9 24.67 -4.73 4.01
N VAL A 10 23.81 -5.47 3.35
CA VAL A 10 23.33 -6.75 3.85
C VAL A 10 24.35 -7.78 3.37
N ILE A 11 25.20 -8.25 4.27
CA ILE A 11 26.05 -9.43 4.04
C ILE A 11 25.08 -10.61 3.99
N ILE A 12 24.69 -11.01 2.78
CA ILE A 12 23.90 -12.23 2.57
C ILE A 12 24.85 -13.40 2.84
N ALA A 13 24.66 -14.10 3.96
CA ALA A 13 25.29 -15.39 4.17
C ALA A 13 24.79 -16.38 3.08
N PRO A 14 25.62 -17.32 2.60
CA PRO A 14 25.20 -18.26 1.58
C PRO A 14 23.98 -19.04 2.05
N LYS A 15 22.96 -19.12 1.20
CA LYS A 15 21.73 -19.88 1.46
C LYS A 15 22.08 -21.37 1.45
N ASP A 16 21.84 -22.06 2.57
CA ASP A 16 21.92 -23.52 2.63
C ASP A 16 20.80 -24.14 1.78
N GLU A 17 21.15 -24.84 0.71
CA GLU A 17 20.22 -25.53 -0.20
C GLU A 17 19.40 -26.67 0.46
N LYS A 18 19.59 -26.93 1.77
CA LYS A 18 19.05 -28.10 2.48
C LYS A 18 17.65 -27.91 3.10
N ASN A 19 16.98 -26.76 2.95
CA ASN A 19 15.75 -26.48 3.73
C ASN A 19 14.44 -26.46 2.93
N MET A 20 14.37 -27.05 1.76
CA MET A 20 13.07 -27.18 1.09
C MET A 20 12.17 -28.21 1.82
N GLY A 21 11.02 -27.74 2.33
CA GLY A 21 9.99 -28.57 2.96
C GLY A 21 10.03 -28.68 4.48
N ASN A 22 11.03 -28.11 5.15
CA ASN A 22 11.08 -28.06 6.62
C ASN A 22 10.30 -26.84 7.15
N ASN A 23 9.79 -26.96 8.39
CA ASN A 23 9.19 -25.83 9.08
C ASN A 23 10.21 -24.69 9.23
N ILE A 24 9.77 -23.47 8.95
CA ILE A 24 10.61 -22.26 9.01
C ILE A 24 10.23 -21.49 10.26
N ASP A 25 11.16 -21.40 11.20
CA ASP A 25 11.04 -20.61 12.41
C ASP A 25 11.99 -19.41 12.38
N PHE A 26 11.44 -18.22 12.66
CA PHE A 26 12.20 -17.02 12.93
C PHE A 26 11.39 -16.10 13.86
N THR A 27 12.08 -15.25 14.59
CA THR A 27 11.47 -14.30 15.51
C THR A 27 12.02 -12.91 15.21
N VAL A 28 11.13 -11.97 14.93
CA VAL A 28 11.50 -10.59 14.58
C VAL A 28 11.61 -9.73 15.84
N ASP A 29 12.65 -8.91 15.92
CA ASP A 29 12.77 -7.87 16.95
C ASP A 29 12.02 -6.60 16.52
N TYR A 30 10.71 -6.58 16.75
CA TYR A 30 9.83 -5.46 16.39
C TYR A 30 10.18 -4.13 17.05
N LYS A 31 11.00 -4.12 18.12
CA LYS A 31 11.40 -2.87 18.78
C LYS A 31 12.41 -2.05 17.96
N LYS A 32 13.10 -2.71 17.04
CA LYS A 32 14.08 -2.08 16.14
C LYS A 32 13.46 -1.55 14.85
N LEU A 33 12.18 -1.84 14.62
CA LEU A 33 11.53 -1.45 13.38
C LEU A 33 10.89 -0.07 13.52
N ASP A 34 11.21 0.82 12.59
CA ASP A 34 10.45 2.04 12.34
C ASP A 34 9.23 1.69 11.48
N ILE A 35 8.07 1.52 12.14
CA ILE A 35 6.88 0.93 11.53
C ILE A 35 6.10 1.97 10.71
N LEU A 36 5.91 3.17 11.27
CA LEU A 36 5.06 4.22 10.70
C LEU A 36 5.84 5.51 10.48
N GLU A 37 5.53 6.17 9.41
CA GLU A 37 5.95 7.54 9.17
C GLU A 37 4.73 8.43 9.03
N GLU A 38 4.73 9.55 9.74
CA GLU A 38 3.60 10.44 9.84
C GLU A 38 3.98 11.88 9.51
N TYR A 39 3.14 12.56 8.73
CA TYR A 39 3.30 13.98 8.40
C TYR A 39 2.01 14.73 8.70
N ASN A 40 2.11 15.88 9.33
CA ASN A 40 1.01 16.83 9.59
C ASN A 40 -0.18 16.24 10.38
N THR A 41 0.06 15.16 11.13
CA THR A 41 -0.98 14.42 11.86
C THR A 41 -1.28 14.97 13.25
N LYS A 42 -0.47 15.93 13.74
CA LYS A 42 -0.71 16.61 15.03
C LYS A 42 -1.68 17.79 14.90
N ASP A 43 -1.63 18.48 13.77
CA ASP A 43 -2.55 19.56 13.42
C ASP A 43 -3.05 19.35 11.99
N ILE A 44 -4.15 18.61 11.88
CA ILE A 44 -4.78 18.29 10.60
C ILE A 44 -5.41 19.56 10.03
N LYS A 45 -4.97 20.02 8.85
CA LYS A 45 -5.43 21.26 8.22
C LYS A 45 -6.60 21.08 7.26
N TYR A 46 -6.78 19.87 6.74
CA TYR A 46 -7.79 19.54 5.73
C TYR A 46 -8.57 18.30 6.12
N PRO A 47 -9.84 18.14 5.72
CA PRO A 47 -10.59 16.91 5.92
C PRO A 47 -10.14 15.77 4.99
N LEU A 48 -8.83 15.66 4.79
CA LEU A 48 -8.17 14.70 3.90
C LEU A 48 -7.01 14.03 4.62
N ILE A 49 -7.00 12.71 4.61
CA ILE A 49 -5.91 11.87 5.12
C ILE A 49 -5.34 11.04 3.97
N LEU A 50 -4.04 11.14 3.71
CA LEU A 50 -3.36 10.23 2.79
C LEU A 50 -2.96 8.96 3.54
N SER A 51 -3.35 7.81 3.01
CA SER A 51 -2.95 6.48 3.45
C SER A 51 -1.98 5.91 2.40
N ILE A 52 -0.73 5.60 2.80
CA ILE A 52 0.30 5.03 1.92
C ILE A 52 0.75 3.69 2.49
N PRO A 53 -0.01 2.60 2.26
CA PRO A 53 0.20 1.33 2.95
C PRO A 53 1.30 0.46 2.34
N HIS A 54 1.70 0.69 1.08
CA HIS A 54 2.49 -0.27 0.31
C HIS A 54 3.83 0.27 -0.24
N SER A 55 4.25 1.45 0.16
CA SER A 55 5.51 2.06 -0.30
C SER A 55 6.69 1.82 0.66
N GLY A 56 6.48 0.99 1.69
CA GLY A 56 7.51 0.65 2.66
C GLY A 56 8.59 -0.26 2.09
N THR A 57 9.84 0.02 2.46
CA THR A 57 11.04 -0.70 2.01
C THR A 57 11.80 -1.38 3.14
N VAL A 58 11.28 -1.32 4.38
CA VAL A 58 11.91 -1.94 5.55
C VAL A 58 11.54 -3.42 5.60
N PHE A 59 12.55 -4.26 5.51
CA PHE A 59 12.46 -5.70 5.70
C PHE A 59 13.17 -6.08 7.01
N PRO A 60 12.53 -6.82 7.94
CA PRO A 60 13.26 -7.40 9.07
C PRO A 60 14.38 -8.33 8.60
N GLU A 61 15.55 -8.26 9.21
CA GLU A 61 16.69 -9.11 8.82
C GLU A 61 16.37 -10.61 8.96
N GLU A 62 15.62 -10.96 10.01
CA GLU A 62 15.21 -12.33 10.28
C GLU A 62 14.31 -12.87 9.15
N PHE A 63 13.43 -12.04 8.61
CA PHE A 63 12.61 -12.37 7.47
C PHE A 63 13.48 -12.58 6.21
N LEU A 64 14.42 -11.69 5.93
CA LEU A 64 15.31 -11.82 4.76
C LEU A 64 16.13 -13.09 4.77
N ARG A 65 16.49 -13.61 5.96
CA ARG A 65 17.19 -14.90 6.11
C ARG A 65 16.28 -16.11 5.88
N ALA A 66 14.97 -15.94 6.09
CA ALA A 66 13.96 -17.01 6.04
C ALA A 66 13.28 -17.17 4.66
N VAL A 67 13.49 -16.23 3.75
CA VAL A 67 12.80 -16.21 2.44
C VAL A 67 13.70 -16.65 1.29
N VAL A 68 13.08 -17.15 0.22
CA VAL A 68 13.79 -17.64 -1.00
C VAL A 68 14.22 -16.49 -1.91
N PRO A 69 13.36 -15.50 -2.26
CA PRO A 69 13.73 -14.45 -3.19
C PRO A 69 14.74 -13.48 -2.61
N ASP A 70 15.47 -12.80 -3.48
CA ASP A 70 16.25 -11.65 -3.09
C ASP A 70 15.38 -10.39 -2.82
N VAL A 71 16.01 -9.36 -2.26
CA VAL A 71 15.31 -8.11 -1.91
C VAL A 71 14.73 -7.44 -3.15
N MET A 72 15.39 -7.45 -4.30
CA MET A 72 14.90 -6.81 -5.53
C MET A 72 13.63 -7.49 -6.04
N THR A 73 13.57 -8.81 -5.96
CA THR A 73 12.39 -9.60 -6.31
C THR A 73 11.23 -9.35 -5.33
N LEU A 74 11.51 -9.28 -4.02
CA LEU A 74 10.50 -8.94 -3.00
C LEU A 74 9.93 -7.52 -3.22
N ARG A 75 10.77 -6.56 -3.60
CA ARG A 75 10.38 -5.17 -3.86
C ARG A 75 9.43 -4.99 -5.04
N LYS A 76 9.33 -5.94 -5.95
CA LYS A 76 8.30 -5.91 -7.02
C LYS A 76 6.86 -5.95 -6.49
N ASN A 77 6.67 -6.40 -5.25
CA ASN A 77 5.37 -6.36 -4.57
C ASN A 77 5.00 -4.96 -4.06
N GLU A 78 5.96 -4.03 -3.96
CA GLU A 78 5.74 -2.67 -3.46
C GLU A 78 5.00 -1.80 -4.48
N ASP A 79 4.36 -0.76 -3.97
CA ASP A 79 3.93 0.40 -4.76
C ASP A 79 5.14 1.34 -4.86
N ILE A 80 6.05 1.02 -5.80
CA ILE A 80 7.36 1.64 -5.90
C ILE A 80 7.29 3.16 -5.99
N PHE A 81 8.09 3.84 -5.16
CA PHE A 81 8.21 5.31 -5.09
C PHE A 81 6.90 6.08 -4.82
N MET A 82 5.81 5.41 -4.39
CA MET A 82 4.54 6.10 -4.17
C MET A 82 4.64 7.16 -3.05
N LYS A 83 5.40 6.88 -1.98
CA LYS A 83 5.66 7.86 -0.92
C LYS A 83 6.40 9.09 -1.46
N GLU A 84 7.45 8.89 -2.24
CA GLU A 84 8.22 9.97 -2.85
C GLU A 84 7.43 10.72 -3.93
N LEU A 85 6.54 10.05 -4.64
CA LEU A 85 5.67 10.66 -5.63
C LEU A 85 4.73 11.70 -4.99
N LEU A 86 4.27 11.42 -3.78
CA LEU A 86 3.35 12.26 -3.01
C LEU A 86 4.07 13.28 -2.11
N GLU A 87 5.40 13.28 -2.09
CA GLU A 87 6.19 14.11 -1.17
C GLU A 87 5.80 15.60 -1.18
N PRO A 88 5.57 16.27 -2.34
CA PRO A 88 5.16 17.66 -2.33
C PRO A 88 3.83 17.89 -1.61
N ALA A 89 2.85 16.99 -1.72
CA ALA A 89 1.54 17.14 -1.08
C ALA A 89 1.63 17.16 0.46
N TYR A 90 2.48 16.35 1.05
CA TYR A 90 2.57 16.31 2.51
C TYR A 90 3.71 17.14 3.10
N LYS A 91 4.78 17.43 2.35
CA LYS A 91 5.89 18.29 2.85
C LYS A 91 5.66 19.77 2.59
N GLN A 92 5.09 20.12 1.45
CA GLN A 92 4.89 21.52 1.06
C GLN A 92 3.47 22.02 1.34
N ASP A 93 2.47 21.19 1.00
CA ASP A 93 1.06 21.56 1.10
C ASP A 93 0.40 21.04 2.40
N GLU A 94 1.19 20.47 3.32
CA GLU A 94 0.85 20.13 4.71
C GLU A 94 -0.35 19.18 4.88
N ILE A 95 -0.56 18.28 3.93
CA ILE A 95 -1.66 17.31 4.00
C ILE A 95 -1.29 16.18 4.98
N ALA A 96 -2.21 15.87 5.89
CA ALA A 96 -2.03 14.81 6.88
C ALA A 96 -1.82 13.44 6.21
N THR A 97 -0.71 12.78 6.52
CA THR A 97 -0.29 11.56 5.84
C THR A 97 0.18 10.50 6.83
N LEU A 98 -0.28 9.27 6.61
CA LEU A 98 0.18 8.06 7.30
C LEU A 98 0.79 7.11 6.27
N SER A 99 2.06 6.77 6.45
CA SER A 99 2.78 5.80 5.62
C SER A 99 3.26 4.62 6.43
N LEU A 100 3.14 3.42 5.87
CA LEU A 100 3.77 2.22 6.42
C LEU A 100 5.20 2.11 5.86
N ASN A 101 6.20 1.97 6.74
CA ASN A 101 7.59 1.78 6.33
C ASN A 101 7.94 0.32 6.05
N ILE A 102 7.14 -0.62 6.60
CA ILE A 102 7.37 -2.06 6.45
C ILE A 102 6.95 -2.52 5.07
N ALA A 103 7.79 -3.32 4.44
CA ALA A 103 7.55 -3.84 3.09
C ALA A 103 6.30 -4.73 3.03
N ARG A 104 5.49 -4.52 1.99
CA ARG A 104 4.25 -5.26 1.74
C ARG A 104 4.44 -6.78 1.66
N ALA A 105 5.58 -7.25 1.14
CA ALA A 105 5.88 -8.68 1.08
C ALA A 105 6.01 -9.34 2.47
N PHE A 106 6.26 -8.55 3.53
CA PHE A 106 6.28 -9.03 4.90
C PHE A 106 4.88 -9.09 5.51
N ILE A 107 4.07 -8.03 5.34
CA ILE A 107 2.66 -7.97 5.76
C ILE A 107 1.90 -6.94 4.93
N ASP A 108 0.72 -7.32 4.41
CA ASP A 108 -0.15 -6.44 3.65
C ASP A 108 -1.26 -5.87 4.53
N VAL A 109 -1.13 -4.60 4.93
CA VAL A 109 -2.15 -3.93 5.76
C VAL A 109 -3.41 -3.53 4.98
N ASN A 110 -3.42 -3.68 3.65
CA ASN A 110 -4.62 -3.48 2.82
C ASN A 110 -5.34 -4.80 2.48
N ARG A 111 -5.29 -5.73 3.44
CA ARG A 111 -6.05 -7.00 3.45
C ARG A 111 -6.78 -7.16 4.78
N ALA A 112 -7.90 -7.87 4.78
CA ALA A 112 -8.55 -8.24 6.04
C ALA A 112 -7.71 -9.27 6.81
N LYS A 113 -7.72 -9.21 8.15
CA LYS A 113 -6.99 -10.18 8.98
C LYS A 113 -7.31 -11.64 8.69
N VAL A 114 -8.53 -11.90 8.22
CA VAL A 114 -9.03 -13.24 7.86
C VAL A 114 -8.62 -13.70 6.47
N GLU A 115 -7.99 -12.83 5.66
CA GLU A 115 -7.44 -13.20 4.35
C GLU A 115 -6.10 -13.92 4.52
N ILE A 116 -6.15 -15.11 5.13
CA ILE A 116 -5.01 -15.99 5.41
C ILE A 116 -5.18 -17.29 4.64
N ASP A 117 -4.09 -17.84 4.08
CA ASP A 117 -4.03 -19.19 3.56
C ASP A 117 -3.48 -20.13 4.66
N PRO A 118 -4.34 -20.97 5.30
CA PRO A 118 -3.89 -21.86 6.37
C PRO A 118 -2.78 -22.82 5.97
N SER A 119 -2.68 -23.15 4.66
CA SER A 119 -1.66 -24.07 4.14
C SER A 119 -0.21 -23.53 4.27
N MET A 120 -0.07 -22.24 4.55
CA MET A 120 1.25 -21.62 4.77
C MET A 120 1.86 -21.93 6.14
N PHE A 121 1.07 -22.54 7.07
CA PHE A 121 1.46 -22.63 8.48
C PHE A 121 1.46 -24.06 8.98
N TYR A 122 2.52 -24.46 9.70
CA TYR A 122 2.60 -25.80 10.30
C TYR A 122 1.82 -25.90 11.63
N ASN A 123 1.45 -24.78 12.25
CA ASN A 123 0.75 -24.71 13.55
C ASN A 123 -0.48 -23.80 13.51
N TYR A 124 -1.21 -23.76 12.36
CA TYR A 124 -2.44 -23.00 12.24
C TYR A 124 -3.51 -23.55 13.19
N PRO A 125 -4.24 -22.70 13.95
CA PRO A 125 -5.30 -23.16 14.85
C PRO A 125 -6.41 -23.85 14.07
N LYS A 126 -6.83 -25.05 14.51
CA LYS A 126 -7.84 -25.85 13.82
C LYS A 126 -9.23 -25.22 13.87
N ASP A 127 -9.49 -24.40 14.88
CA ASP A 127 -10.81 -23.77 15.12
C ASP A 127 -10.92 -22.38 14.44
N GLU A 128 -9.84 -21.85 13.87
CA GLU A 128 -9.87 -20.63 13.10
C GLU A 128 -10.20 -20.93 11.63
N LEU A 129 -11.37 -20.50 11.19
CA LEU A 129 -11.73 -20.50 9.78
C LEU A 129 -10.99 -19.36 9.07
N GLY A 130 -9.86 -19.67 8.47
CA GLY A 130 -9.29 -18.80 7.46
C GLY A 130 -10.31 -18.63 6.33
N LEU A 131 -10.81 -17.43 6.12
CA LEU A 131 -11.65 -17.17 4.96
C LEU A 131 -10.77 -17.26 3.72
N ASN A 132 -10.95 -18.35 2.99
CA ASN A 132 -10.26 -18.63 1.75
C ASN A 132 -10.83 -17.72 0.64
N GLN A 133 -10.58 -16.41 0.80
CA GLN A 133 -10.97 -15.42 -0.20
C GLN A 133 -10.11 -15.59 -1.46
N GLN A 134 -10.65 -15.15 -2.59
CA GLN A 134 -10.01 -15.36 -3.89
C GLN A 134 -8.52 -14.89 -3.90
N ARG A 135 -8.18 -13.80 -3.22
CA ARG A 135 -6.81 -13.27 -3.18
C ARG A 135 -5.85 -14.11 -2.34
N SER A 136 -6.30 -14.67 -1.21
CA SER A 136 -5.48 -15.60 -0.42
C SER A 136 -5.21 -16.91 -1.18
N ARG A 137 -6.16 -17.36 -2.01
CA ARG A 137 -5.97 -18.52 -2.91
C ARG A 137 -4.86 -18.27 -3.95
N PHE A 138 -4.69 -17.02 -4.40
CA PHE A 138 -3.59 -16.64 -5.30
C PHE A 138 -2.29 -16.33 -4.56
N GLY A 139 -2.22 -16.56 -3.25
CA GLY A 139 -1.03 -16.29 -2.45
C GLY A 139 -0.81 -14.82 -2.11
N LEU A 140 -1.84 -13.97 -2.23
CA LEU A 140 -1.79 -12.51 -2.00
C LEU A 140 -2.74 -12.08 -0.86
N GLY A 141 -2.80 -12.86 0.22
CA GLY A 141 -3.50 -12.52 1.45
C GLY A 141 -2.73 -11.51 2.30
N ILE A 142 -3.09 -11.42 3.60
CA ILE A 142 -2.38 -10.55 4.56
C ILE A 142 -0.90 -10.91 4.69
N ILE A 143 -0.57 -12.20 4.52
CA ILE A 143 0.80 -12.71 4.37
C ILE A 143 0.94 -13.22 2.93
N HIS A 144 1.87 -12.63 2.20
CA HIS A 144 2.12 -13.05 0.83
C HIS A 144 2.85 -14.39 0.79
N LYS A 145 2.31 -15.34 0.03
CA LYS A 145 2.93 -16.64 -0.26
C LYS A 145 3.86 -16.58 -1.45
N VAL A 146 3.53 -15.68 -2.38
CA VAL A 146 4.25 -15.50 -3.64
C VAL A 146 4.61 -14.04 -3.89
N THR A 147 5.64 -13.83 -4.69
CA THR A 147 6.02 -12.51 -5.22
C THR A 147 5.08 -12.07 -6.35
N ALA A 148 5.26 -10.85 -6.83
CA ALA A 148 4.54 -10.33 -8.01
C ALA A 148 4.81 -11.17 -9.28
N ASP A 149 5.97 -11.84 -9.34
CA ASP A 149 6.33 -12.75 -10.43
C ASP A 149 5.86 -14.20 -10.18
N SER A 150 5.04 -14.43 -9.15
CA SER A 150 4.51 -15.75 -8.74
C SER A 150 5.58 -16.73 -8.20
N GLU A 151 6.74 -16.24 -7.79
CA GLU A 151 7.75 -17.04 -7.13
C GLU A 151 7.42 -17.26 -5.65
N PRO A 152 7.64 -18.45 -5.06
CA PRO A 152 7.41 -18.69 -3.64
C PRO A 152 8.28 -17.75 -2.78
N ILE A 153 7.67 -17.10 -1.77
CA ILE A 153 8.42 -16.30 -0.80
C ILE A 153 9.11 -17.20 0.22
N TYR A 154 8.44 -18.25 0.70
CA TYR A 154 8.97 -19.16 1.70
C TYR A 154 9.28 -20.54 1.10
N ALA A 155 10.37 -21.15 1.56
CA ALA A 155 10.76 -22.50 1.13
C ALA A 155 9.91 -23.62 1.77
N GLY A 156 9.16 -23.31 2.82
CA GLY A 156 8.28 -24.23 3.55
C GLY A 156 7.29 -23.51 4.45
N PRO A 157 6.49 -24.26 5.25
CA PRO A 157 5.53 -23.66 6.16
C PRO A 157 6.21 -22.82 7.25
N ILE A 158 5.61 -21.68 7.59
CA ILE A 158 6.08 -20.77 8.65
C ILE A 158 5.22 -20.90 9.91
N SER A 159 5.70 -20.37 11.04
CA SER A 159 4.95 -20.36 12.29
C SER A 159 3.80 -19.35 12.25
N TYR A 160 2.58 -19.78 12.59
CA TYR A 160 1.42 -18.89 12.73
C TYR A 160 1.60 -17.88 13.88
N LYS A 161 2.33 -18.26 14.95
CA LYS A 161 2.66 -17.34 16.05
C LYS A 161 3.44 -16.11 15.59
N GLU A 162 4.30 -16.26 14.58
CA GLU A 162 5.01 -15.12 13.99
C GLU A 162 4.03 -14.19 13.26
N VAL A 163 3.05 -14.73 12.57
CA VAL A 163 2.01 -13.95 11.89
C VAL A 163 1.13 -13.18 12.88
N GLU A 164 0.76 -13.79 14.01
CA GLU A 164 0.06 -13.11 15.10
C GLU A 164 0.85 -11.90 15.61
N GLN A 165 2.18 -12.03 15.72
CA GLN A 165 3.04 -10.91 16.11
C GLN A 165 3.06 -9.81 15.02
N ARG A 166 3.13 -10.16 13.73
CA ARG A 166 3.04 -9.16 12.63
C ARG A 166 1.71 -8.43 12.69
N ILE A 167 0.60 -9.14 12.87
CA ILE A 167 -0.73 -8.54 13.01
C ILE A 167 -0.73 -7.57 14.19
N LYS A 168 -0.33 -8.01 15.37
CA LYS A 168 -0.36 -7.19 16.59
C LYS A 168 0.59 -5.99 16.54
N LYS A 169 1.78 -6.17 15.98
CA LYS A 169 2.86 -5.16 16.07
C LYS A 169 2.90 -4.21 14.88
N ILE A 170 2.34 -4.56 13.74
CA ILE A 170 2.37 -3.75 12.52
C ILE A 170 0.95 -3.42 12.06
N TYR A 171 0.15 -4.44 11.74
CA TYR A 171 -1.19 -4.25 11.21
C TYR A 171 -2.09 -3.44 12.15
N ASP A 172 -2.19 -3.87 13.42
CA ASP A 172 -3.01 -3.18 14.41
C ASP A 172 -2.49 -1.77 14.71
N VAL A 173 -1.19 -1.57 14.69
CA VAL A 173 -0.57 -0.25 14.89
C VAL A 173 -0.97 0.70 13.77
N TYR A 174 -0.86 0.27 12.50
CA TYR A 174 -1.28 1.05 11.33
C TYR A 174 -2.77 1.39 11.37
N HIS A 175 -3.63 0.38 11.54
CA HIS A 175 -5.07 0.56 11.53
C HIS A 175 -5.60 1.36 12.72
N ASN A 176 -5.05 1.16 13.92
CA ASN A 176 -5.40 1.98 15.09
C ASN A 176 -5.02 3.44 14.87
N ARG A 177 -3.88 3.70 14.21
CA ARG A 177 -3.46 5.06 13.92
C ARG A 177 -4.33 5.71 12.85
N LEU A 178 -4.58 5.03 11.74
CA LEU A 178 -5.44 5.53 10.67
C LEU A 178 -6.85 5.85 11.20
N LYS A 179 -7.42 4.98 12.04
CA LYS A 179 -8.72 5.22 12.67
C LYS A 179 -8.73 6.47 13.54
N LYS A 180 -7.69 6.70 14.34
CA LYS A 180 -7.58 7.93 15.15
C LYS A 180 -7.53 9.18 14.29
N LEU A 181 -6.78 9.15 13.19
CA LEU A 181 -6.67 10.29 12.27
C LEU A 181 -8.00 10.60 11.58
N THR A 182 -8.68 9.57 11.05
CA THR A 182 -9.97 9.75 10.38
C THR A 182 -11.05 10.26 11.32
N THR A 183 -11.08 9.76 12.56
CA THR A 183 -12.00 10.24 13.59
C THR A 183 -11.73 11.71 13.94
N ALA A 184 -10.46 12.07 14.20
CA ALA A 184 -10.09 13.44 14.53
C ALA A 184 -10.39 14.43 13.38
N ALA A 185 -10.16 14.03 12.12
CA ALA A 185 -10.51 14.86 10.96
C ALA A 185 -12.04 15.04 10.84
N ALA A 186 -12.81 13.94 10.99
CA ALA A 186 -14.27 14.00 10.93
C ALA A 186 -14.87 14.86 12.06
N GLU A 187 -14.31 14.79 13.27
CA GLU A 187 -14.73 15.64 14.40
C GLU A 187 -14.41 17.11 14.17
N LYS A 188 -13.20 17.41 13.63
CA LYS A 188 -12.75 18.80 13.41
C LYS A 188 -13.51 19.48 12.27
N PHE A 189 -13.79 18.78 11.17
CA PHE A 189 -14.34 19.37 9.94
C PHE A 189 -15.79 18.95 9.65
N GLY A 190 -16.35 18.03 10.43
CA GLY A 190 -17.66 17.44 10.13
C GLY A 190 -17.64 16.46 8.93
N PHE A 191 -16.46 16.18 8.37
CA PHE A 191 -16.23 15.34 7.20
C PHE A 191 -14.77 14.83 7.18
N CYS A 192 -14.53 13.65 6.61
CA CYS A 192 -13.19 13.15 6.34
C CYS A 192 -13.20 12.31 5.07
N LEU A 193 -12.20 12.52 4.20
CA LEU A 193 -11.86 11.63 3.10
C LEU A 193 -10.53 10.95 3.39
N VAL A 194 -10.48 9.62 3.32
CA VAL A 194 -9.22 8.86 3.21
C VAL A 194 -8.92 8.68 1.73
N LEU A 195 -7.81 9.21 1.27
CA LEU A 195 -7.26 8.90 -0.03
C LEU A 195 -6.24 7.76 0.13
N ASP A 196 -6.63 6.55 -0.29
CA ASP A 196 -5.81 5.34 -0.21
C ASP A 196 -4.91 5.27 -1.45
N CYS A 197 -3.63 5.58 -1.28
CA CYS A 197 -2.70 5.88 -2.36
C CYS A 197 -1.86 4.66 -2.74
N HIS A 198 -2.00 4.25 -4.00
CA HIS A 198 -1.38 3.06 -4.58
C HIS A 198 -0.80 3.32 -5.96
N SER A 199 -0.03 2.34 -6.42
CA SER A 199 0.41 2.28 -7.81
C SER A 199 0.11 0.92 -8.43
N MET A 200 -0.30 0.94 -9.68
CA MET A 200 -0.65 -0.26 -10.43
C MET A 200 0.42 -0.63 -11.47
N PRO A 201 0.71 -1.94 -11.64
CA PRO A 201 1.62 -2.40 -12.67
C PRO A 201 1.10 -2.08 -14.09
N SER A 202 1.98 -1.61 -14.97
CA SER A 202 1.65 -1.26 -16.37
C SER A 202 1.03 -2.42 -17.16
N LYS A 203 1.45 -3.65 -16.86
CA LYS A 203 0.90 -4.87 -17.49
C LYS A 203 -0.61 -5.00 -17.28
N ILE A 204 -1.12 -4.65 -16.11
CA ILE A 204 -2.57 -4.71 -15.82
C ILE A 204 -3.31 -3.64 -16.64
N CYS A 205 -2.75 -2.45 -16.74
CA CYS A 205 -3.33 -1.36 -17.52
C CYS A 205 -3.47 -1.73 -19.00
N SER A 206 -2.43 -2.34 -19.59
CA SER A 206 -2.43 -2.76 -21.00
C SER A 206 -3.39 -3.91 -21.32
N ILE A 207 -3.67 -4.81 -20.36
CA ILE A 207 -4.64 -5.89 -20.55
C ILE A 207 -6.08 -5.37 -20.59
N ILE A 208 -6.37 -4.31 -19.83
CA ILE A 208 -7.75 -3.80 -19.69
C ILE A 208 -8.11 -2.79 -20.78
N SER A 209 -7.14 -1.99 -21.22
CA SER A 209 -7.35 -0.99 -22.27
C SER A 209 -6.09 -0.88 -23.13
N GLU A 210 -6.25 -1.23 -24.40
CA GLU A 210 -5.16 -1.09 -25.37
C GLU A 210 -5.01 0.38 -25.81
N ASN A 211 -6.12 1.13 -25.83
CA ASN A 211 -6.10 2.55 -26.22
C ASN A 211 -7.41 3.25 -25.82
N PRO A 212 -7.39 4.35 -25.05
CA PRO A 212 -6.20 4.95 -24.44
C PRO A 212 -5.66 4.13 -23.26
N ARG A 213 -4.34 4.24 -23.02
CA ARG A 213 -3.71 3.64 -21.84
C ARG A 213 -4.25 4.30 -20.56
N ILE A 214 -4.54 3.49 -19.54
CA ILE A 214 -4.96 4.00 -18.23
C ILE A 214 -3.74 4.53 -17.48
N ASP A 215 -3.72 5.82 -17.15
CA ASP A 215 -2.68 6.45 -16.36
C ASP A 215 -3.04 6.48 -14.87
N ILE A 216 -4.32 6.73 -14.57
CA ILE A 216 -4.88 6.84 -13.22
C ILE A 216 -6.12 5.93 -13.13
N CYS A 217 -6.25 5.21 -12.02
CA CYS A 217 -7.50 4.53 -11.70
C CYS A 217 -8.04 5.03 -10.35
N LEU A 218 -9.31 5.42 -10.31
CA LEU A 218 -10.02 5.81 -9.10
C LEU A 218 -10.98 4.70 -8.68
N GLY A 219 -10.74 4.14 -7.49
CA GLY A 219 -11.58 3.12 -6.88
C GLY A 219 -12.49 3.72 -5.82
N ASN A 220 -13.80 3.71 -6.05
CA ASN A 220 -14.79 4.20 -5.10
C ASN A 220 -15.89 3.17 -4.78
N LEU A 221 -15.56 1.87 -4.95
CA LEU A 221 -16.48 0.75 -4.75
C LEU A 221 -17.78 0.92 -5.53
N PHE A 222 -17.70 1.37 -6.78
CA PHE A 222 -18.86 1.67 -7.62
C PHE A 222 -19.82 2.67 -6.94
N GLU A 223 -19.27 3.81 -6.51
CA GLU A 223 -19.94 4.94 -5.85
C GLU A 223 -20.43 4.67 -4.41
N GLN A 224 -19.98 3.55 -3.80
CA GLN A 224 -20.39 3.21 -2.44
C GLN A 224 -19.48 3.81 -1.37
N SER A 225 -18.24 4.14 -1.67
CA SER A 225 -17.25 4.56 -0.67
C SER A 225 -17.07 6.08 -0.55
N CYS A 226 -17.44 6.85 -1.56
CA CYS A 226 -17.48 8.30 -1.48
C CYS A 226 -18.56 8.90 -2.41
N PRO A 227 -19.04 10.13 -2.13
CA PRO A 227 -19.93 10.84 -3.04
C PRO A 227 -19.32 11.02 -4.42
N ASN A 228 -20.13 10.83 -5.45
CA ASN A 228 -19.68 10.90 -6.85
C ASN A 228 -19.04 12.25 -7.21
N LYS A 229 -19.50 13.32 -6.58
CA LYS A 229 -18.93 14.67 -6.71
C LYS A 229 -17.42 14.71 -6.40
N ILE A 230 -16.94 13.90 -5.43
CA ILE A 230 -15.51 13.83 -5.07
C ILE A 230 -14.72 13.13 -6.16
N SER A 231 -15.13 11.91 -6.54
CA SER A 231 -14.42 11.14 -7.58
C SER A 231 -14.43 11.86 -8.92
N PHE A 232 -15.53 12.55 -9.27
CA PHE A 232 -15.64 13.37 -10.48
C PHE A 232 -14.70 14.60 -10.42
N PHE A 233 -14.59 15.26 -9.27
CA PHE A 233 -13.63 16.35 -9.09
C PHE A 233 -12.19 15.88 -9.36
N VAL A 234 -11.78 14.77 -8.76
CA VAL A 234 -10.42 14.21 -8.94
C VAL A 234 -10.18 13.78 -10.39
N GLU A 235 -11.16 13.13 -11.02
CA GLU A 235 -11.12 12.77 -12.44
C GLU A 235 -10.90 13.99 -13.34
N ASN A 236 -11.65 15.06 -13.12
CA ASN A 236 -11.51 16.29 -13.88
C ASN A 236 -10.14 16.96 -13.68
N GLU A 237 -9.64 16.99 -12.46
CA GLU A 237 -8.32 17.58 -12.17
C GLU A 237 -7.18 16.83 -12.84
N PHE A 238 -7.24 15.49 -12.93
CA PHE A 238 -6.30 14.69 -13.70
C PHE A 238 -6.49 14.87 -15.21
N SER A 239 -7.74 14.90 -15.70
CA SER A 239 -8.04 15.08 -17.12
C SER A 239 -7.59 16.43 -17.67
N LYS A 240 -7.65 17.50 -16.87
CA LYS A 240 -7.08 18.83 -17.22
C LYS A 240 -5.56 18.79 -17.43
N ARG A 241 -4.88 17.78 -16.88
CA ARG A 241 -3.45 17.52 -17.00
C ARG A 241 -3.13 16.42 -18.00
N GLU A 242 -4.11 16.09 -18.85
CA GLU A 242 -3.99 15.12 -19.94
C GLU A 242 -3.74 13.67 -19.50
N TYR A 243 -4.09 13.31 -18.24
CA TYR A 243 -4.07 11.92 -17.77
C TYR A 243 -5.36 11.19 -18.12
N TYR A 244 -5.25 9.95 -18.60
CA TYR A 244 -6.39 9.06 -18.81
C TYR A 244 -6.82 8.41 -17.49
N VAL A 245 -8.04 8.75 -17.05
CA VAL A 245 -8.60 8.29 -15.79
C VAL A 245 -9.65 7.22 -16.02
N ALA A 246 -9.46 6.05 -15.38
CA ALA A 246 -10.48 5.01 -15.32
C ALA A 246 -11.12 4.99 -13.92
N LYS A 247 -12.38 4.54 -13.84
CA LYS A 247 -13.07 4.36 -12.56
C LYS A 247 -13.38 2.88 -12.31
N ASN A 248 -12.99 2.38 -11.13
CA ASN A 248 -13.28 1.02 -10.66
C ASN A 248 -12.73 -0.12 -11.54
N ARG A 249 -11.85 0.20 -12.49
CA ARG A 249 -11.13 -0.75 -13.36
C ARG A 249 -9.73 -0.23 -13.64
N PRO A 250 -8.69 -1.02 -13.38
CA PRO A 250 -8.66 -2.41 -12.89
C PRO A 250 -9.03 -2.60 -11.41
N TYR A 251 -8.98 -1.55 -10.61
CA TYR A 251 -9.17 -1.62 -9.16
C TYR A 251 -10.33 -0.74 -8.70
N SER A 252 -11.29 -1.35 -7.99
CA SER A 252 -12.47 -0.64 -7.47
C SER A 252 -12.33 -0.17 -6.04
N GLY A 253 -11.27 -0.54 -5.36
CA GLY A 253 -11.04 -0.38 -3.94
C GLY A 253 -10.60 -1.69 -3.28
N ALA A 254 -9.84 -1.58 -2.18
CA ALA A 254 -9.36 -2.71 -1.41
C ALA A 254 -9.86 -2.66 0.05
N PHE A 255 -9.19 -3.35 0.99
CA PHE A 255 -9.66 -3.44 2.36
C PHE A 255 -9.76 -2.07 3.04
N ILE A 256 -8.77 -1.19 2.92
CA ILE A 256 -8.82 0.16 3.51
C ILE A 256 -10.00 0.95 2.94
N THR A 257 -10.20 0.93 1.62
CA THR A 257 -11.32 1.61 0.97
C THR A 257 -12.68 1.13 1.51
N PHE A 258 -12.84 -0.17 1.72
CA PHE A 258 -14.07 -0.75 2.26
C PHE A 258 -14.21 -0.50 3.77
N ASN A 259 -13.15 -0.77 4.55
CA ASN A 259 -13.20 -0.84 6.01
C ASN A 259 -13.34 0.53 6.68
N TYR A 260 -12.84 1.59 6.04
CA TYR A 260 -12.91 2.97 6.56
C TYR A 260 -14.07 3.79 5.99
N CYS A 261 -14.84 3.23 5.06
CA CYS A 261 -16.04 3.88 4.57
C CYS A 261 -17.16 3.80 5.60
N GLU A 262 -17.37 4.88 6.37
CA GLU A 262 -18.43 5.03 7.35
C GLU A 262 -19.30 6.28 7.04
N PRO A 263 -20.15 6.25 6.00
CA PRO A 263 -20.89 7.45 5.54
C PRO A 263 -21.78 8.09 6.61
N ARG A 264 -22.29 7.28 7.55
CA ARG A 264 -23.08 7.79 8.69
C ARG A 264 -22.26 8.67 9.63
N LYS A 265 -20.94 8.46 9.68
CA LYS A 265 -19.98 9.30 10.42
C LYS A 265 -19.33 10.34 9.53
N LYS A 266 -19.80 10.48 8.28
CA LYS A 266 -19.21 11.36 7.27
C LYS A 266 -17.74 11.07 6.99
N ILE A 267 -17.32 9.80 7.14
CA ILE A 267 -16.01 9.31 6.75
C ILE A 267 -16.17 8.56 5.43
N HIS A 268 -15.45 9.01 4.43
CA HIS A 268 -15.47 8.50 3.07
C HIS A 268 -14.08 8.04 2.64
N THR A 269 -14.01 7.23 1.60
CA THR A 269 -12.75 6.69 1.09
C THR A 269 -12.72 6.73 -0.43
N LEU A 270 -11.55 7.01 -0.98
CA LEU A 270 -11.28 6.95 -2.41
C LEU A 270 -9.90 6.30 -2.60
N GLN A 271 -9.81 5.26 -3.42
CA GLN A 271 -8.53 4.68 -3.80
C GLN A 271 -7.98 5.40 -5.02
N LEU A 272 -6.71 5.81 -4.96
CA LEU A 272 -5.94 6.35 -6.07
C LEU A 272 -4.89 5.33 -6.48
N GLU A 273 -4.92 4.94 -7.75
CA GLU A 273 -3.92 4.05 -8.36
C GLU A 273 -3.21 4.79 -9.49
N VAL A 274 -1.91 4.94 -9.40
CA VAL A 274 -1.08 5.58 -10.43
C VAL A 274 -0.34 4.50 -11.22
N ASN A 275 -0.47 4.51 -12.54
CA ASN A 275 0.25 3.57 -13.41
C ASN A 275 1.77 3.80 -13.28
N ARG A 276 2.50 2.75 -12.89
CA ARG A 276 3.96 2.85 -12.66
C ARG A 276 4.74 3.30 -13.87
N GLU A 277 4.32 2.90 -15.06
CA GLU A 277 5.01 3.23 -16.33
C GLU A 277 5.14 4.73 -16.57
N ILE A 278 4.22 5.56 -16.04
CA ILE A 278 4.28 7.00 -16.27
C ILE A 278 5.37 7.70 -15.46
N TYR A 279 5.87 7.08 -14.38
CA TYR A 279 6.84 7.71 -13.48
C TYR A 279 8.06 6.85 -13.11
N ALA A 280 8.06 5.54 -13.47
CA ALA A 280 9.11 4.60 -13.07
C ALA A 280 9.42 3.57 -14.16
N ASP A 281 10.63 3.02 -14.09
CA ASP A 281 11.03 1.79 -14.75
C ASP A 281 10.79 0.64 -13.77
N GLU A 282 9.72 -0.13 -14.00
CA GLU A 282 9.30 -1.23 -13.13
C GLU A 282 10.31 -2.39 -13.08
N LYS A 283 11.05 -2.63 -14.17
CA LYS A 283 12.02 -3.72 -14.24
C LYS A 283 13.28 -3.41 -13.46
N LEU A 284 13.73 -2.16 -13.54
CA LEU A 284 14.96 -1.70 -12.89
C LEU A 284 14.70 -1.08 -11.53
N LEU A 285 13.44 -0.97 -11.10
CA LEU A 285 12.99 -0.32 -9.85
C LEU A 285 13.67 1.05 -9.68
N ARG A 286 13.58 1.90 -10.70
CA ARG A 286 14.14 3.25 -10.69
C ARG A 286 13.13 4.28 -11.21
N LYS A 287 13.30 5.52 -10.76
CA LYS A 287 12.51 6.66 -11.24
C LYS A 287 12.81 6.94 -12.70
N SER A 288 11.77 7.25 -13.50
CA SER A 288 11.92 7.71 -14.88
C SER A 288 12.23 9.21 -14.93
N ASP A 289 12.59 9.72 -16.11
CA ASP A 289 12.80 11.15 -16.34
C ASP A 289 11.53 11.98 -16.12
N LYS A 290 10.34 11.34 -16.22
CA LYS A 290 9.05 11.98 -15.98
C LYS A 290 8.64 12.01 -14.51
N PHE A 291 9.40 11.38 -13.61
CA PHE A 291 9.03 11.27 -12.19
C PHE A 291 8.67 12.61 -11.55
N GLN A 292 9.49 13.63 -11.76
CA GLN A 292 9.27 14.95 -11.16
C GLN A 292 7.99 15.62 -11.65
N GLN A 293 7.70 15.51 -12.96
CA GLN A 293 6.47 16.06 -13.54
C GLN A 293 5.24 15.35 -12.98
N VAL A 294 5.26 14.01 -12.96
CA VAL A 294 4.11 13.22 -12.43
C VAL A 294 3.93 13.49 -10.93
N SER A 295 5.02 13.58 -10.16
CA SER A 295 4.97 13.93 -8.73
C SER A 295 4.32 15.30 -8.50
N TYR A 296 4.71 16.28 -9.29
CA TYR A 296 4.12 17.63 -9.23
C TYR A 296 2.62 17.60 -9.56
N ASP A 297 2.23 16.94 -10.66
CA ASP A 297 0.84 16.90 -11.12
C ASP A 297 -0.06 16.17 -10.14
N VAL A 298 0.34 14.99 -9.66
CA VAL A 298 -0.41 14.21 -8.67
C VAL A 298 -0.56 15.02 -7.37
N SER A 299 0.52 15.66 -6.90
CA SER A 299 0.46 16.48 -5.69
C SER A 299 -0.48 17.68 -5.86
N LYS A 300 -0.48 18.34 -7.02
CA LYS A 300 -1.41 19.46 -7.28
C LYS A 300 -2.87 19.02 -7.32
N VAL A 301 -3.17 17.83 -7.86
CA VAL A 301 -4.53 17.27 -7.80
C VAL A 301 -4.95 17.02 -6.35
N ILE A 302 -4.07 16.44 -5.53
CA ILE A 302 -4.33 16.18 -4.11
C ILE A 302 -4.54 17.49 -3.33
N THR A 303 -3.73 18.51 -3.58
CA THR A 303 -3.86 19.83 -2.95
C THR A 303 -5.19 20.49 -3.35
N SER A 304 -5.54 20.46 -4.64
CA SER A 304 -6.83 20.96 -5.11
C SER A 304 -8.00 20.21 -4.46
N LEU A 305 -7.89 18.88 -4.30
CA LEU A 305 -8.88 18.08 -3.58
C LEU A 305 -8.99 18.50 -2.11
N ALA A 306 -7.87 18.72 -1.42
CA ALA A 306 -7.85 19.12 -0.02
C ALA A 306 -8.62 20.44 0.19
N HIS A 307 -8.41 21.42 -0.69
CA HIS A 307 -9.16 22.69 -0.67
C HIS A 307 -10.64 22.51 -1.04
N PHE A 308 -10.95 21.72 -2.06
CA PHE A 308 -12.33 21.41 -2.43
C PHE A 308 -13.13 20.79 -1.29
N LEU A 309 -12.50 19.97 -0.47
CA LEU A 309 -13.14 19.31 0.66
C LEU A 309 -13.40 20.25 1.86
N LEU A 310 -12.78 21.42 1.95
CA LEU A 310 -13.10 22.41 3.00
C LEU A 310 -14.50 23.00 2.82
N ASP A 311 -15.01 23.03 1.59
CA ASP A 311 -16.32 23.57 1.23
C ASP A 311 -17.36 22.46 1.04
N PHE A 312 -17.04 21.20 1.39
CA PHE A 312 -17.87 20.02 1.18
C PHE A 312 -18.81 19.75 2.34
#